data_110836874b4f5db65f07f32e96303f3e
#
_entry.id   110836874b4f5db65f07f32e96303f3e
#
_cell.length_a   1.000
_cell.length_b   1.000
_cell.length_c   1.000
_cell.angle_alpha   90.00
_cell.angle_beta   90.00
_cell.angle_gamma   90.00
#
_symmetry.space_group_name_H-M   'P 1'
#
loop_
_entity.id
_entity.type
_entity.pdbx_description
1 polymer ?
#
loop_
_entity_poly.entity_id
_entity_poly.type
_entity_poly.pdbx_seq_one_letter_code
_entity_poly.pdbx_strand_id
1 'polypeptide(L)'
;MELSKISETYSLNKSTYVNLRWIGIIGQFITINFVKFIFNFEFDYITANSIIFIGAISNIFLLNYYNKIQLSNQLALIFLLLDIFQLSSLLYLTGGILNPFSIFLLIPSVFASSNLKIRTNLFLIFVTFISIIFLTFYSNTLPEPLNKIIINNYYYYSIPIALIIALLFLNYFALIFGKESNLRKEALNKIQEVISKEHELVSLGTQAAAAAHSLGTPLSTIKIISQELLNQFNNKKDVKKDIELLSSQVDRCNEILKRLSINSVLKDDFIDKDLCLLDYIKEIVNSFKEISEKNFIINFEQNSNSFNIKKSIEIIYGIRNFIGNANKYAETNIYITVKSD
;
A
#
# COMPACT_ATOMS: atom_id res chain seq x y z
N MET A 1 3.58 24.29 -6.38
CA MET A 1 3.28 22.97 -6.98
C MET A 1 4.51 22.09 -6.87
N GLU A 2 4.82 21.69 -5.63
CA GLU A 2 5.88 20.74 -5.29
C GLU A 2 5.25 19.36 -5.26
N LEU A 3 5.38 18.62 -6.36
CA LEU A 3 5.20 17.19 -6.34
C LEU A 3 6.29 16.64 -5.43
N SER A 4 5.89 16.36 -4.20
CA SER A 4 6.70 15.69 -3.19
C SER A 4 7.50 14.59 -3.86
N LYS A 5 8.82 14.62 -3.67
CA LYS A 5 9.73 13.52 -3.93
C LYS A 5 9.16 12.29 -3.24
N ILE A 6 8.38 11.51 -3.97
CA ILE A 6 8.09 10.13 -3.61
C ILE A 6 9.46 9.48 -3.62
N SER A 7 10.00 9.24 -2.46
CA SER A 7 11.21 8.43 -2.31
C SER A 7 10.81 7.05 -2.80
N GLU A 8 11.04 6.78 -4.09
CA GLU A 8 10.97 5.45 -4.66
C GLU A 8 11.90 4.58 -3.81
N THR A 9 11.36 3.91 -2.81
CA THR A 9 12.09 2.97 -1.97
C THR A 9 12.29 1.69 -2.78
N TYR A 10 13.16 1.79 -3.79
CA TYR A 10 13.72 0.61 -4.45
C TYR A 10 14.53 -0.16 -3.42
N SER A 11 13.96 -1.20 -2.88
CA SER A 11 14.63 -2.01 -1.88
C SER A 11 14.30 -3.48 -2.08
N LEU A 12 15.34 -4.25 -2.24
CA LEU A 12 15.26 -5.68 -2.37
C LEU A 12 15.13 -6.31 -0.97
N ASN A 13 14.10 -7.12 -0.74
CA ASN A 13 13.99 -7.86 0.50
C ASN A 13 15.07 -8.95 0.57
N LYS A 14 15.94 -8.87 1.59
CA LYS A 14 17.06 -9.79 1.82
C LYS A 14 16.59 -11.25 1.88
N SER A 15 15.55 -11.54 2.67
CA SER A 15 15.07 -12.91 2.86
C SER A 15 14.60 -13.54 1.56
N THR A 16 13.81 -12.80 0.77
CA THR A 16 13.32 -13.26 -0.53
C THR A 16 14.48 -13.55 -1.48
N TYR A 17 15.47 -12.65 -1.54
CA TYR A 17 16.62 -12.81 -2.41
C TYR A 17 17.50 -14.01 -2.01
N VAL A 18 17.83 -14.14 -0.72
CA VAL A 18 18.60 -15.27 -0.20
C VAL A 18 17.92 -16.60 -0.50
N ASN A 19 16.60 -16.68 -0.31
CA ASN A 19 15.84 -17.90 -0.60
C ASN A 19 15.86 -18.25 -2.10
N LEU A 20 15.69 -17.26 -2.98
CA LEU A 20 15.81 -17.49 -4.43
C LEU A 20 17.20 -17.97 -4.84
N ARG A 21 18.27 -17.41 -4.26
CA ARG A 21 19.63 -17.88 -4.50
C ARG A 21 19.84 -19.33 -4.03
N TRP A 22 19.28 -19.71 -2.86
CA TRP A 22 19.34 -21.10 -2.41
C TRP A 22 18.67 -22.06 -3.39
N ILE A 23 17.49 -21.71 -3.92
CA ILE A 23 16.81 -22.51 -4.93
C ILE A 23 17.69 -22.67 -6.16
N GLY A 24 18.32 -21.58 -6.64
CA GLY A 24 19.24 -21.62 -7.77
C GLY A 24 20.48 -22.49 -7.50
N ILE A 25 21.16 -22.29 -6.38
CA ILE A 25 22.38 -23.03 -6.00
C ILE A 25 22.09 -24.53 -5.86
N ILE A 26 21.00 -24.89 -5.18
CA ILE A 26 20.60 -26.31 -5.01
C ILE A 26 20.24 -26.91 -6.37
N GLY A 27 19.49 -26.19 -7.21
CA GLY A 27 19.17 -26.63 -8.56
C GLY A 27 20.41 -26.87 -9.43
N GLN A 28 21.38 -25.96 -9.41
CA GLN A 28 22.66 -26.10 -10.10
C GLN A 28 23.44 -27.33 -9.60
N PHE A 29 23.54 -27.49 -8.27
CA PHE A 29 24.23 -28.62 -7.66
C PHE A 29 23.60 -29.97 -8.05
N ILE A 30 22.27 -30.08 -7.96
CA ILE A 30 21.55 -31.28 -8.36
C ILE A 30 21.79 -31.56 -9.86
N THR A 31 21.63 -30.56 -10.72
CA THR A 31 21.75 -30.73 -12.18
C THR A 31 23.15 -31.17 -12.59
N ILE A 32 24.20 -30.50 -12.11
CA ILE A 32 25.58 -30.81 -12.42
C ILE A 32 25.92 -32.23 -12.00
N ASN A 33 25.56 -32.64 -10.79
CA ASN A 33 25.88 -33.99 -10.30
C ASN A 33 24.99 -35.05 -10.94
N PHE A 34 23.72 -34.77 -11.20
CA PHE A 34 22.82 -35.68 -11.91
C PHE A 34 23.33 -36.00 -13.34
N VAL A 35 23.72 -34.95 -14.09
CA VAL A 35 24.24 -35.10 -15.45
C VAL A 35 25.58 -35.87 -15.44
N LYS A 36 26.46 -35.63 -14.47
CA LYS A 36 27.72 -36.32 -14.34
C LYS A 36 27.55 -37.81 -14.02
N PHE A 37 26.76 -38.14 -12.97
CA PHE A 37 26.72 -39.50 -12.41
C PHE A 37 25.64 -40.39 -13.04
N ILE A 38 24.55 -39.81 -13.56
CA ILE A 38 23.47 -40.60 -14.16
C ILE A 38 23.58 -40.67 -15.67
N PHE A 39 23.89 -39.54 -16.30
CA PHE A 39 24.07 -39.50 -17.77
C PHE A 39 25.51 -39.72 -18.20
N ASN A 40 26.46 -39.82 -17.26
CA ASN A 40 27.88 -40.03 -17.51
C ASN A 40 28.49 -38.98 -18.49
N PHE A 41 28.07 -37.74 -18.39
CA PHE A 41 28.63 -36.68 -19.22
C PHE A 41 30.05 -36.32 -18.76
N GLU A 42 30.93 -36.07 -19.73
CA GLU A 42 32.33 -35.73 -19.46
C GLU A 42 32.54 -34.22 -19.56
N PHE A 43 32.74 -33.61 -18.41
CA PHE A 43 33.12 -32.20 -18.24
C PHE A 43 33.87 -32.04 -16.91
N ASP A 44 34.50 -30.89 -16.70
CA ASP A 44 35.21 -30.58 -15.46
C ASP A 44 34.20 -30.31 -14.31
N TYR A 45 33.68 -31.39 -13.71
CA TYR A 45 32.69 -31.35 -12.67
C TYR A 45 33.25 -30.84 -11.33
N ILE A 46 34.59 -30.97 -11.10
CA ILE A 46 35.24 -30.49 -9.89
C ILE A 46 35.23 -28.96 -9.86
N THR A 47 35.66 -28.35 -10.97
CA THR A 47 35.61 -26.88 -11.11
C THR A 47 34.17 -26.37 -11.09
N ALA A 48 33.23 -27.07 -11.73
CA ALA A 48 31.81 -26.68 -11.70
C ALA A 48 31.24 -26.69 -10.26
N ASN A 49 31.47 -27.75 -9.49
CA ASN A 49 31.04 -27.80 -8.09
C ASN A 49 31.75 -26.77 -7.21
N SER A 50 33.00 -26.45 -7.48
CA SER A 50 33.76 -25.39 -6.78
C SER A 50 33.12 -24.01 -7.00
N ILE A 51 32.69 -23.69 -8.22
CA ILE A 51 31.97 -22.46 -8.56
C ILE A 51 30.63 -22.40 -7.80
N ILE A 52 29.88 -23.50 -7.75
CA ILE A 52 28.61 -23.57 -6.98
C ILE A 52 28.86 -23.36 -5.47
N PHE A 53 29.93 -23.96 -4.94
CA PHE A 53 30.31 -23.84 -3.53
C PHE A 53 30.67 -22.39 -3.16
N ILE A 54 31.41 -21.68 -4.01
CA ILE A 54 31.67 -20.24 -3.85
C ILE A 54 30.38 -19.44 -3.82
N GLY A 55 29.41 -19.76 -4.69
CA GLY A 55 28.08 -19.19 -4.66
C GLY A 55 27.34 -19.41 -3.32
N ALA A 56 27.43 -20.64 -2.80
CA ALA A 56 26.82 -20.98 -1.50
C ALA A 56 27.47 -20.19 -0.34
N ILE A 57 28.81 -20.10 -0.31
CA ILE A 57 29.53 -19.29 0.69
C ILE A 57 29.11 -17.82 0.61
N SER A 58 29.00 -17.26 -0.60
CA SER A 58 28.56 -15.86 -0.76
C SER A 58 27.12 -15.63 -0.23
N ASN A 59 26.24 -16.64 -0.38
CA ASN A 59 24.87 -16.56 0.14
C ASN A 59 24.83 -16.68 1.67
N ILE A 60 25.64 -17.56 2.27
CA ILE A 60 25.81 -17.66 3.73
C ILE A 60 26.38 -16.36 4.30
N PHE A 61 27.35 -15.77 3.61
CA PHE A 61 27.90 -14.46 4.00
C PHE A 61 26.81 -13.39 4.02
N LEU A 62 25.99 -13.29 2.98
CA LEU A 62 24.86 -12.35 2.92
C LEU A 62 23.85 -12.59 4.05
N LEU A 63 23.57 -13.85 4.37
CA LEU A 63 22.63 -14.25 5.41
C LEU A 63 23.12 -13.80 6.80
N ASN A 64 24.40 -14.03 7.14
CA ASN A 64 24.91 -13.88 8.48
C ASN A 64 25.45 -12.47 8.80
N TYR A 65 26.08 -11.82 7.81
CA TYR A 65 26.77 -10.55 8.06
C TYR A 65 25.92 -9.30 7.80
N TYR A 66 24.81 -9.44 7.09
CA TYR A 66 23.96 -8.30 6.78
C TYR A 66 22.67 -8.31 7.60
N ASN A 67 22.59 -7.45 8.63
CA ASN A 67 21.47 -7.45 9.59
C ASN A 67 20.22 -6.67 9.15
N LYS A 68 20.27 -5.92 8.03
CA LYS A 68 19.11 -5.16 7.56
C LYS A 68 18.15 -6.04 6.77
N ILE A 69 16.84 -5.77 6.92
CA ILE A 69 15.76 -6.48 6.21
C ILE A 69 15.82 -6.20 4.70
N GLN A 70 16.27 -5.01 4.33
CA GLN A 70 16.32 -4.56 2.94
C GLN A 70 17.76 -4.33 2.49
N LEU A 71 18.11 -4.85 1.30
CA LEU A 71 19.41 -4.64 0.68
C LEU A 71 19.48 -3.24 0.06
N SER A 72 20.60 -2.56 0.26
CA SER A 72 20.88 -1.33 -0.47
C SER A 72 21.03 -1.63 -1.96
N ASN A 73 20.73 -0.64 -2.82
CA ASN A 73 20.84 -0.78 -4.27
C ASN A 73 22.25 -1.21 -4.74
N GLN A 74 23.31 -0.75 -4.07
CA GLN A 74 24.70 -1.10 -4.37
C GLN A 74 25.02 -2.55 -3.98
N LEU A 75 24.62 -3.00 -2.81
CA LEU A 75 24.83 -4.40 -2.39
C LEU A 75 24.05 -5.36 -3.26
N ALA A 76 22.79 -5.04 -3.57
CA ALA A 76 21.99 -5.85 -4.49
C ALA A 76 22.66 -5.96 -5.87
N LEU A 77 23.20 -4.86 -6.41
CA LEU A 77 23.98 -4.87 -7.66
C LEU A 77 25.16 -5.83 -7.58
N ILE A 78 25.98 -5.75 -6.53
CA ILE A 78 27.17 -6.59 -6.37
C ILE A 78 26.77 -8.07 -6.36
N PHE A 79 25.78 -8.46 -5.58
CA PHE A 79 25.37 -9.86 -5.50
C PHE A 79 24.74 -10.37 -6.78
N LEU A 80 23.94 -9.55 -7.48
CA LEU A 80 23.38 -9.92 -8.79
C LEU A 80 24.47 -10.05 -9.88
N LEU A 81 25.51 -9.21 -9.82
CA LEU A 81 26.69 -9.37 -10.69
C LEU A 81 27.43 -10.68 -10.40
N LEU A 82 27.60 -11.03 -9.13
CA LEU A 82 28.18 -12.32 -8.74
C LEU A 82 27.35 -13.49 -9.26
N ASP A 83 26.02 -13.39 -9.24
CA ASP A 83 25.13 -14.42 -9.77
C ASP A 83 25.28 -14.56 -11.31
N ILE A 84 25.34 -13.44 -12.05
CA ILE A 84 25.61 -13.47 -13.51
C ILE A 84 26.98 -14.10 -13.79
N PHE A 85 28.01 -13.71 -13.05
CA PHE A 85 29.35 -14.23 -13.23
C PHE A 85 29.44 -15.72 -12.91
N GLN A 86 28.81 -16.17 -11.80
CA GLN A 86 28.75 -17.59 -11.42
C GLN A 86 28.06 -18.42 -12.49
N LEU A 87 26.88 -17.99 -12.97
CA LEU A 87 26.14 -18.69 -14.03
C LEU A 87 26.93 -18.72 -15.35
N SER A 88 27.53 -17.58 -15.73
CA SER A 88 28.36 -17.50 -16.95
C SER A 88 29.57 -18.45 -16.87
N SER A 89 30.19 -18.58 -15.71
CA SER A 89 31.33 -19.50 -15.51
C SER A 89 30.89 -20.96 -15.60
N LEU A 90 29.73 -21.33 -15.04
CA LEU A 90 29.19 -22.69 -15.19
C LEU A 90 28.83 -23.00 -16.65
N LEU A 91 28.17 -22.06 -17.33
CA LEU A 91 27.83 -22.22 -18.75
C LEU A 91 29.07 -22.32 -19.61
N TYR A 92 30.13 -21.53 -19.35
CA TYR A 92 31.41 -21.63 -20.05
C TYR A 92 31.97 -23.03 -20.01
N LEU A 93 31.92 -23.72 -18.85
CA LEU A 93 32.41 -25.09 -18.68
C LEU A 93 31.52 -26.16 -19.34
N THR A 94 30.25 -25.85 -19.58
CA THR A 94 29.24 -26.85 -19.94
C THR A 94 28.59 -26.63 -21.33
N GLY A 95 29.26 -25.92 -22.23
CA GLY A 95 28.83 -25.77 -23.62
C GLY A 95 28.30 -24.38 -23.99
N GLY A 96 28.53 -23.38 -23.14
CA GLY A 96 28.24 -21.97 -23.42
C GLY A 96 26.77 -21.70 -23.72
N ILE A 97 26.54 -21.01 -24.83
CA ILE A 97 25.20 -20.58 -25.23
C ILE A 97 24.29 -21.75 -25.69
N LEU A 98 24.92 -22.86 -26.14
CA LEU A 98 24.21 -24.06 -26.56
C LEU A 98 23.67 -24.88 -25.40
N ASN A 99 24.11 -24.60 -24.18
CA ASN A 99 23.57 -25.23 -22.98
C ASN A 99 22.12 -24.79 -22.76
N PRO A 100 21.15 -25.72 -22.61
CA PRO A 100 19.74 -25.39 -22.39
C PRO A 100 19.50 -24.46 -21.19
N PHE A 101 20.38 -24.51 -20.20
CA PHE A 101 20.29 -23.68 -18.99
C PHE A 101 20.76 -22.23 -19.19
N SER A 102 21.20 -21.85 -20.40
CA SER A 102 21.60 -20.47 -20.75
C SER A 102 20.49 -19.46 -20.52
N ILE A 103 19.22 -19.86 -20.58
CA ILE A 103 18.05 -19.02 -20.27
C ILE A 103 18.07 -18.47 -18.83
N PHE A 104 18.65 -19.19 -17.87
CA PHE A 104 18.73 -18.75 -16.48
C PHE A 104 19.64 -17.55 -16.27
N LEU A 105 20.50 -17.23 -17.25
CA LEU A 105 21.32 -16.02 -17.23
C LEU A 105 20.48 -14.74 -17.25
N LEU A 106 19.23 -14.81 -17.70
CA LEU A 106 18.31 -13.66 -17.73
C LEU A 106 17.73 -13.30 -16.35
N ILE A 107 17.66 -14.28 -15.43
CA ILE A 107 16.96 -14.15 -14.15
C ILE A 107 17.48 -12.98 -13.29
N PRO A 108 18.80 -12.79 -13.08
CA PRO A 108 19.30 -11.71 -12.23
C PRO A 108 18.91 -10.32 -12.74
N SER A 109 18.94 -10.08 -14.05
CA SER A 109 18.56 -8.79 -14.64
C SER A 109 17.06 -8.55 -14.60
N VAL A 110 16.24 -9.57 -14.88
CA VAL A 110 14.77 -9.50 -14.80
C VAL A 110 14.34 -9.22 -13.36
N PHE A 111 14.96 -9.90 -12.40
CA PHE A 111 14.69 -9.67 -10.98
C PHE A 111 15.04 -8.24 -10.52
N ALA A 112 16.14 -7.69 -11.04
CA ALA A 112 16.55 -6.32 -10.80
C ALA A 112 15.54 -5.31 -11.34
N SER A 113 14.89 -5.59 -12.45
CA SER A 113 13.95 -4.66 -13.12
C SER A 113 12.79 -4.22 -12.25
N SER A 114 12.25 -5.13 -11.41
CA SER A 114 11.12 -4.85 -10.53
C SER A 114 11.53 -4.26 -9.17
N ASN A 115 12.81 -4.36 -8.78
CA ASN A 115 13.24 -4.11 -7.41
C ASN A 115 14.32 -3.02 -7.25
N LEU A 116 15.07 -2.70 -8.33
CA LEU A 116 16.21 -1.78 -8.25
C LEU A 116 16.00 -0.52 -9.10
N LYS A 117 16.85 0.49 -8.84
CA LYS A 117 16.86 1.72 -9.64
C LYS A 117 17.15 1.42 -11.11
N ILE A 118 16.50 2.17 -12.01
CA ILE A 118 16.60 1.97 -13.45
C ILE A 118 18.04 1.97 -13.98
N ARG A 119 18.91 2.83 -13.44
CA ARG A 119 20.34 2.88 -13.82
C ARG A 119 21.07 1.58 -13.49
N THR A 120 20.79 1.01 -12.31
CA THR A 120 21.37 -0.25 -11.87
C THR A 120 20.87 -1.41 -12.73
N ASN A 121 19.59 -1.41 -13.07
CA ASN A 121 19.00 -2.41 -13.94
C ASN A 121 19.58 -2.35 -15.36
N LEU A 122 19.69 -1.17 -15.96
CA LEU A 122 20.32 -0.99 -17.27
C LEU A 122 21.75 -1.51 -17.30
N PHE A 123 22.51 -1.29 -16.23
CA PHE A 123 23.86 -1.83 -16.10
C PHE A 123 23.87 -3.37 -16.06
N LEU A 124 22.94 -3.99 -15.31
CA LEU A 124 22.82 -5.46 -15.27
C LEU A 124 22.39 -6.05 -16.62
N ILE A 125 21.46 -5.42 -17.32
CA ILE A 125 21.08 -5.80 -18.69
C ILE A 125 22.30 -5.77 -19.61
N PHE A 126 23.10 -4.71 -19.54
CA PHE A 126 24.32 -4.58 -20.34
C PHE A 126 25.34 -5.67 -20.02
N VAL A 127 25.57 -5.98 -18.74
CA VAL A 127 26.49 -7.07 -18.33
C VAL A 127 25.95 -8.42 -18.80
N THR A 128 24.65 -8.68 -18.67
CA THR A 128 24.05 -9.92 -19.17
C THR A 128 24.17 -10.05 -20.69
N PHE A 129 23.95 -8.96 -21.42
CA PHE A 129 24.15 -8.90 -22.87
C PHE A 129 25.60 -9.26 -23.28
N ILE A 130 26.59 -8.66 -22.61
CA ILE A 130 28.01 -9.00 -22.83
C ILE A 130 28.27 -10.46 -22.49
N SER A 131 27.71 -11.00 -21.42
CA SER A 131 27.86 -12.43 -21.06
C SER A 131 27.31 -13.35 -22.12
N ILE A 132 26.16 -13.05 -22.72
CA ILE A 132 25.56 -13.82 -23.82
C ILE A 132 26.50 -13.80 -25.03
N ILE A 133 27.01 -12.63 -25.42
CA ILE A 133 27.97 -12.52 -26.55
C ILE A 133 29.24 -13.26 -26.24
N PHE A 134 29.81 -13.11 -25.05
CA PHE A 134 31.04 -13.82 -24.65
C PHE A 134 30.85 -15.34 -24.72
N LEU A 135 29.78 -15.88 -24.18
CA LEU A 135 29.48 -17.32 -24.21
C LEU A 135 29.18 -17.85 -25.60
N THR A 136 28.79 -17.00 -26.55
CA THR A 136 28.60 -17.39 -27.94
C THR A 136 29.93 -17.66 -28.62
N PHE A 137 30.94 -16.84 -28.36
CA PHE A 137 32.23 -16.94 -29.05
C PHE A 137 33.31 -17.69 -28.27
N TYR A 138 33.21 -17.65 -26.93
CA TYR A 138 34.22 -18.22 -26.03
C TYR A 138 33.54 -19.14 -25.03
N SER A 139 33.48 -20.42 -25.33
CA SER A 139 33.00 -21.47 -24.43
C SER A 139 33.61 -22.80 -24.73
N ASN A 140 33.66 -23.69 -23.76
CA ASN A 140 34.02 -25.08 -24.02
C ASN A 140 32.95 -25.76 -24.89
N THR A 141 33.30 -26.80 -25.57
CA THR A 141 32.36 -27.62 -26.34
C THR A 141 31.33 -28.25 -25.40
N LEU A 142 30.18 -28.60 -25.96
CA LEU A 142 29.17 -29.38 -25.21
C LEU A 142 29.81 -30.65 -24.63
N PRO A 143 29.45 -31.04 -23.41
CA PRO A 143 29.95 -32.27 -22.78
C PRO A 143 29.66 -33.51 -23.64
N GLU A 144 30.59 -34.50 -23.63
CA GLU A 144 30.29 -35.79 -24.25
C GLU A 144 29.10 -36.46 -23.53
N PRO A 145 28.20 -37.16 -24.25
CA PRO A 145 28.22 -37.47 -25.69
C PRO A 145 27.62 -36.40 -26.61
N LEU A 146 27.16 -35.25 -26.08
CA LEU A 146 26.49 -34.20 -26.87
C LEU A 146 27.40 -33.46 -27.83
N ASN A 147 28.73 -33.51 -27.63
CA ASN A 147 29.72 -32.93 -28.54
C ASN A 147 29.73 -33.60 -29.94
N LYS A 148 29.15 -34.80 -30.06
CA LYS A 148 29.00 -35.51 -31.32
C LYS A 148 27.82 -35.06 -32.16
N ILE A 149 26.96 -34.21 -31.59
CA ILE A 149 25.80 -33.68 -32.31
C ILE A 149 26.27 -32.53 -33.21
N ILE A 150 26.09 -32.70 -34.52
CA ILE A 150 26.36 -31.62 -35.48
C ILE A 150 25.25 -30.57 -35.35
N ILE A 151 25.56 -29.45 -34.72
CA ILE A 151 24.65 -28.34 -34.60
C ILE A 151 24.79 -27.44 -35.83
N ASN A 152 23.68 -27.19 -36.51
CA ASN A 152 23.64 -26.30 -37.65
C ASN A 152 23.98 -24.85 -37.22
N ASN A 153 24.75 -24.14 -38.05
CA ASN A 153 25.14 -22.75 -37.80
C ASN A 153 23.95 -21.82 -37.53
N TYR A 154 22.76 -22.12 -38.06
CA TYR A 154 21.57 -21.35 -37.77
C TYR A 154 21.19 -21.38 -36.29
N TYR A 155 21.28 -22.53 -35.62
CA TYR A 155 21.00 -22.65 -34.19
C TYR A 155 22.03 -21.91 -33.34
N TYR A 156 23.28 -21.95 -33.78
CA TYR A 156 24.39 -21.28 -33.10
C TYR A 156 24.19 -19.74 -33.00
N TYR A 157 23.63 -19.12 -34.04
CA TYR A 157 23.34 -17.69 -34.05
C TYR A 157 21.93 -17.35 -33.59
N SER A 158 20.96 -18.23 -33.80
CA SER A 158 19.57 -17.96 -33.43
C SER A 158 19.34 -17.97 -31.92
N ILE A 159 20.03 -18.84 -31.15
CA ILE A 159 19.90 -18.94 -29.70
C ILE A 159 20.30 -17.64 -29.01
N PRO A 160 21.48 -17.04 -29.21
CA PRO A 160 21.84 -15.78 -28.58
C PRO A 160 20.90 -14.62 -28.99
N ILE A 161 20.46 -14.59 -30.25
CA ILE A 161 19.50 -13.60 -30.72
C ILE A 161 18.17 -13.74 -29.93
N ALA A 162 17.66 -14.96 -29.79
CA ALA A 162 16.46 -15.24 -29.04
C ALA A 162 16.58 -14.85 -27.55
N LEU A 163 17.75 -15.14 -26.94
CA LEU A 163 18.03 -14.75 -25.56
C LEU A 163 18.12 -13.24 -25.39
N ILE A 164 18.70 -12.51 -26.35
CA ILE A 164 18.76 -11.05 -26.32
C ILE A 164 17.33 -10.45 -26.43
N ILE A 165 16.51 -10.96 -27.34
CA ILE A 165 15.11 -10.54 -27.45
C ILE A 165 14.36 -10.83 -26.16
N ALA A 166 14.52 -12.04 -25.59
CA ALA A 166 13.92 -12.41 -24.32
C ALA A 166 14.41 -11.52 -23.16
N LEU A 167 15.72 -11.21 -23.12
CA LEU A 167 16.29 -10.29 -22.12
C LEU A 167 15.59 -8.94 -22.15
N LEU A 168 15.45 -8.31 -23.30
CA LEU A 168 14.82 -7.00 -23.45
C LEU A 168 13.34 -7.07 -23.13
N PHE A 169 12.63 -8.06 -23.67
CA PHE A 169 11.19 -8.21 -23.44
C PHE A 169 10.85 -8.47 -21.97
N LEU A 170 11.53 -9.44 -21.35
CA LEU A 170 11.27 -9.79 -19.94
C LEU A 170 11.62 -8.64 -18.99
N ASN A 171 12.71 -7.92 -19.23
CA ASN A 171 13.08 -6.76 -18.43
C ASN A 171 12.06 -5.63 -18.58
N TYR A 172 11.59 -5.34 -19.79
CA TYR A 172 10.55 -4.36 -20.02
C TYR A 172 9.25 -4.74 -19.31
N PHE A 173 8.83 -6.01 -19.45
CA PHE A 173 7.64 -6.53 -18.77
C PHE A 173 7.76 -6.44 -17.24
N ALA A 174 8.90 -6.88 -16.68
CA ALA A 174 9.17 -6.83 -15.25
C ALA A 174 9.18 -5.40 -14.70
N LEU A 175 9.65 -4.43 -15.47
CA LEU A 175 9.66 -3.01 -15.13
C LEU A 175 8.23 -2.45 -15.03
N ILE A 176 7.38 -2.73 -16.02
CA ILE A 176 5.98 -2.29 -16.04
C ILE A 176 5.21 -2.95 -14.89
N PHE A 177 5.32 -4.26 -14.76
CA PHE A 177 4.64 -5.02 -13.72
C PHE A 177 5.08 -4.60 -12.31
N GLY A 178 6.37 -4.38 -12.12
CA GLY A 178 6.92 -3.86 -10.85
C GLY A 178 6.35 -2.49 -10.49
N LYS A 179 6.27 -1.57 -11.47
CA LYS A 179 5.66 -0.25 -11.28
C LYS A 179 4.18 -0.34 -10.92
N GLU A 180 3.42 -1.16 -11.61
CA GLU A 180 2.00 -1.38 -11.35
C GLU A 180 1.77 -1.99 -9.95
N SER A 181 2.57 -2.99 -9.58
CA SER A 181 2.54 -3.61 -8.25
C SER A 181 2.82 -2.59 -7.13
N ASN A 182 3.79 -1.69 -7.32
CA ASN A 182 4.11 -0.65 -6.35
C ASN A 182 2.97 0.38 -6.22
N LEU A 183 2.35 0.79 -7.33
CA LEU A 183 1.18 1.68 -7.30
C LEU A 183 0.00 1.04 -6.55
N ARG A 184 -0.26 -0.25 -6.77
CA ARG A 184 -1.29 -0.98 -6.03
C ARG A 184 -1.01 -1.03 -4.53
N LYS A 185 0.25 -1.29 -4.14
CA LYS A 185 0.66 -1.28 -2.72
C LYS A 185 0.46 0.10 -2.09
N GLU A 186 0.82 1.17 -2.79
CA GLU A 186 0.64 2.53 -2.31
C GLU A 186 -0.85 2.88 -2.12
N ALA A 187 -1.69 2.49 -3.08
CA ALA A 187 -3.13 2.66 -2.98
C ALA A 187 -3.72 1.91 -1.78
N LEU A 188 -3.31 0.65 -1.57
CA LEU A 188 -3.74 -0.14 -0.42
C LEU A 188 -3.31 0.49 0.92
N ASN A 189 -2.08 1.00 1.01
CA ASN A 189 -1.60 1.68 2.21
C ASN A 189 -2.42 2.95 2.52
N LYS A 190 -2.78 3.72 1.49
CA LYS A 190 -3.64 4.89 1.65
C LYS A 190 -5.03 4.53 2.13
N ILE A 191 -5.63 3.49 1.56
CA ILE A 191 -6.94 2.98 2.02
C ILE A 191 -6.86 2.56 3.48
N GLN A 192 -5.82 1.85 3.87
CA GLN A 192 -5.62 1.39 5.25
C GLN A 192 -5.42 2.56 6.23
N GLU A 193 -4.73 3.62 5.81
CA GLU A 193 -4.60 4.86 6.59
C GLU A 193 -5.95 5.55 6.79
N VAL A 194 -6.78 5.64 5.73
CA VAL A 194 -8.13 6.23 5.82
C VAL A 194 -9.01 5.43 6.76
N ILE A 195 -9.04 4.10 6.63
CA ILE A 195 -9.80 3.21 7.52
C ILE A 195 -9.35 3.37 8.98
N SER A 196 -8.04 3.45 9.23
CA SER A 196 -7.52 3.65 10.58
C SER A 196 -7.98 4.98 11.19
N LYS A 197 -7.94 6.06 10.41
CA LYS A 197 -8.46 7.38 10.84
C LYS A 197 -9.96 7.35 11.09
N GLU A 198 -10.71 6.66 10.26
CA GLU A 198 -12.15 6.47 10.44
C GLU A 198 -12.46 5.75 11.76
N HIS A 199 -11.76 4.65 12.04
CA HIS A 199 -11.90 3.93 13.31
C HIS A 199 -11.55 4.81 14.52
N GLU A 200 -10.52 5.64 14.43
CA GLU A 200 -10.13 6.58 15.48
C GLU A 200 -11.25 7.60 15.73
N LEU A 201 -11.79 8.21 14.67
CA LEU A 201 -12.90 9.16 14.78
C LEU A 201 -14.17 8.54 15.36
N VAL A 202 -14.49 7.31 14.95
CA VAL A 202 -15.62 6.55 15.50
C VAL A 202 -15.42 6.27 16.99
N SER A 203 -14.22 5.87 17.39
CA SER A 203 -13.88 5.62 18.81
C SER A 203 -14.01 6.90 19.65
N LEU A 204 -13.44 8.01 19.18
CA LEU A 204 -13.55 9.32 19.84
C LEU A 204 -15.00 9.77 19.97
N GLY A 205 -15.80 9.59 18.93
CA GLY A 205 -17.23 9.90 18.96
C GLY A 205 -17.99 9.11 20.02
N THR A 206 -17.68 7.81 20.17
CA THR A 206 -18.30 6.96 21.21
C THR A 206 -17.94 7.42 22.61
N GLN A 207 -16.66 7.73 22.83
CA GLN A 207 -16.18 8.23 24.13
C GLN A 207 -16.82 9.58 24.46
N ALA A 208 -16.95 10.48 23.49
CA ALA A 208 -17.60 11.75 23.66
C ALA A 208 -19.08 11.60 24.03
N ALA A 209 -19.81 10.67 23.41
CA ALA A 209 -21.21 10.39 23.75
C ALA A 209 -21.36 9.83 25.15
N ALA A 210 -20.52 8.88 25.54
CA ALA A 210 -20.54 8.30 26.87
C ALA A 210 -20.22 9.37 27.94
N ALA A 211 -19.25 10.25 27.68
CA ALA A 211 -18.91 11.37 28.55
C ALA A 211 -20.07 12.35 28.66
N ALA A 212 -20.72 12.72 27.55
CA ALA A 212 -21.88 13.62 27.55
C ALA A 212 -23.04 13.05 28.36
N HIS A 213 -23.33 11.75 28.20
CA HIS A 213 -24.40 11.09 29.00
C HIS A 213 -24.05 11.07 30.50
N SER A 214 -22.81 10.73 30.85
CA SER A 214 -22.37 10.66 32.25
C SER A 214 -22.31 12.02 32.93
N LEU A 215 -22.00 13.10 32.20
CA LEU A 215 -21.95 14.47 32.72
C LEU A 215 -23.33 15.16 32.72
N GLY A 216 -24.23 14.72 31.87
CA GLY A 216 -25.58 15.30 31.78
C GLY A 216 -26.38 15.16 33.07
N THR A 217 -26.29 14.03 33.78
CA THR A 217 -26.99 13.77 35.05
C THR A 217 -26.54 14.71 36.18
N PRO A 218 -25.22 14.83 36.49
CA PRO A 218 -24.80 15.75 37.57
C PRO A 218 -25.05 17.21 37.24
N LEU A 219 -24.93 17.62 35.97
CA LEU A 219 -25.24 18.99 35.55
C LEU A 219 -26.75 19.31 35.71
N SER A 220 -27.62 18.35 35.40
CA SER A 220 -29.06 18.52 35.65
C SER A 220 -29.38 18.65 37.13
N THR A 221 -28.69 17.91 38.00
CA THR A 221 -28.85 18.03 39.46
C THR A 221 -28.39 19.41 39.96
N ILE A 222 -27.23 19.90 39.48
CA ILE A 222 -26.72 21.23 39.83
C ILE A 222 -27.70 22.33 39.37
N LYS A 223 -28.32 22.17 38.19
CA LYS A 223 -29.32 23.11 37.67
C LYS A 223 -30.55 23.18 38.59
N ILE A 224 -31.05 22.03 39.02
CA ILE A 224 -32.21 21.96 39.94
C ILE A 224 -31.89 22.66 41.27
N ILE A 225 -30.74 22.35 41.88
CA ILE A 225 -30.30 22.98 43.13
C ILE A 225 -30.14 24.49 42.95
N SER A 226 -29.55 24.92 41.83
CA SER A 226 -29.39 26.35 41.52
C SER A 226 -30.74 27.07 41.42
N GLN A 227 -31.74 26.45 40.80
CA GLN A 227 -33.10 27.00 40.72
C GLN A 227 -33.80 27.07 42.10
N GLU A 228 -33.61 26.06 42.94
CA GLU A 228 -34.15 26.11 44.33
C GLU A 228 -33.49 27.22 45.14
N LEU A 229 -32.19 27.41 45.06
CA LEU A 229 -31.46 28.48 45.72
C LEU A 229 -31.91 29.87 45.22
N LEU A 230 -32.14 30.04 43.91
CA LEU A 230 -32.72 31.28 43.37
C LEU A 230 -34.08 31.63 44.00
N ASN A 231 -34.92 30.62 44.19
CA ASN A 231 -36.26 30.83 44.85
C ASN A 231 -36.13 31.18 46.30
N GLN A 232 -35.22 30.58 47.06
CA GLN A 232 -35.01 30.83 48.49
C GLN A 232 -34.34 32.18 48.75
N PHE A 233 -33.42 32.63 47.92
CA PHE A 233 -32.66 33.88 48.15
C PHE A 233 -33.08 35.04 47.24
N ASN A 234 -34.31 35.04 46.73
CA ASN A 234 -34.80 36.04 45.78
C ASN A 234 -34.73 37.50 46.30
N ASN A 235 -34.72 37.69 47.67
CA ASN A 235 -34.64 38.99 48.32
C ASN A 235 -33.23 39.53 48.61
N LYS A 236 -32.12 38.70 48.26
CA LYS A 236 -30.72 39.11 48.44
C LYS A 236 -30.07 39.31 47.08
N LYS A 237 -29.95 40.58 46.66
CA LYS A 237 -29.49 40.93 45.30
C LYS A 237 -28.15 40.34 44.91
N ASP A 238 -27.16 40.29 45.81
CA ASP A 238 -25.79 39.78 45.47
C ASP A 238 -25.82 38.25 45.32
N VAL A 239 -26.47 37.53 46.22
CA VAL A 239 -26.58 36.06 46.14
C VAL A 239 -27.38 35.62 44.92
N LYS A 240 -28.46 36.35 44.58
CA LYS A 240 -29.24 36.08 43.39
C LYS A 240 -28.40 36.15 42.09
N LYS A 241 -27.56 37.18 41.98
CA LYS A 241 -26.69 37.37 40.82
C LYS A 241 -25.68 36.24 40.67
N ASP A 242 -25.09 35.76 41.76
CA ASP A 242 -24.14 34.65 41.74
C ASP A 242 -24.82 33.33 41.34
N ILE A 243 -26.04 33.08 41.83
CA ILE A 243 -26.79 31.88 41.46
C ILE A 243 -27.26 31.91 39.99
N GLU A 244 -27.69 33.08 39.49
CA GLU A 244 -27.99 33.28 38.06
C GLU A 244 -26.78 33.02 37.17
N LEU A 245 -25.60 33.47 37.59
CA LEU A 245 -24.36 33.20 36.88
C LEU A 245 -24.04 31.68 36.84
N LEU A 246 -24.18 31.01 37.99
CA LEU A 246 -23.96 29.56 38.10
C LEU A 246 -24.93 28.78 37.21
N SER A 247 -26.22 29.11 37.20
CA SER A 247 -27.21 28.49 36.32
C SER A 247 -26.86 28.67 34.85
N SER A 248 -26.43 29.86 34.46
CA SER A 248 -26.01 30.15 33.07
C SER A 248 -24.81 29.32 32.63
N GLN A 249 -23.83 29.08 33.52
CA GLN A 249 -22.67 28.23 33.21
C GLN A 249 -23.05 26.75 33.08
N VAL A 250 -23.99 26.27 33.92
CA VAL A 250 -24.53 24.91 33.82
C VAL A 250 -25.24 24.69 32.47
N ASP A 251 -26.06 25.66 32.05
CA ASP A 251 -26.75 25.62 30.77
C ASP A 251 -25.73 25.59 29.60
N ARG A 252 -24.68 26.40 29.71
CA ARG A 252 -23.59 26.39 28.73
C ARG A 252 -22.87 25.05 28.66
N CYS A 253 -22.59 24.41 29.80
CA CYS A 253 -22.01 23.07 29.84
C CYS A 253 -22.93 22.03 29.18
N ASN A 254 -24.22 22.08 29.48
CA ASN A 254 -25.22 21.20 28.86
C ASN A 254 -25.30 21.39 27.34
N GLU A 255 -25.23 22.62 26.84
CA GLU A 255 -25.16 22.88 25.40
C GLU A 255 -23.92 22.27 24.75
N ILE A 256 -22.73 22.41 25.36
CA ILE A 256 -21.49 21.84 24.87
C ILE A 256 -21.58 20.30 24.81
N LEU A 257 -22.10 19.68 25.89
CA LEU A 257 -22.30 18.24 25.95
C LEU A 257 -23.30 17.74 24.91
N LYS A 258 -24.39 18.47 24.71
CA LYS A 258 -25.39 18.16 23.69
C LYS A 258 -24.79 18.21 22.29
N ARG A 259 -23.93 19.18 21.97
CA ARG A 259 -23.19 19.27 20.71
C ARG A 259 -22.20 18.11 20.52
N LEU A 260 -21.51 17.68 21.57
CA LEU A 260 -20.61 16.53 21.53
C LEU A 260 -21.36 15.20 21.30
N SER A 261 -22.49 15.01 21.95
CA SER A 261 -23.37 13.85 21.85
C SER A 261 -23.98 13.69 20.44
N ILE A 262 -24.42 14.80 19.83
CA ILE A 262 -25.04 14.78 18.50
C ILE A 262 -24.07 14.30 17.43
N ASN A 263 -22.77 14.61 17.54
CA ASN A 263 -21.75 14.12 16.63
C ASN A 263 -21.47 12.61 16.76
N SER A 264 -21.89 11.98 17.85
CA SER A 264 -21.63 10.56 18.14
C SER A 264 -22.81 9.62 17.87
N VAL A 265 -24.04 10.15 17.81
CA VAL A 265 -25.27 9.35 17.60
C VAL A 265 -25.44 8.87 16.15
N LEU A 266 -24.52 9.23 15.24
CA LEU A 266 -24.50 8.70 13.85
C LEU A 266 -24.00 7.25 13.77
N LYS A 267 -24.21 6.45 14.81
CA LYS A 267 -23.79 5.07 14.88
C LYS A 267 -24.89 4.07 14.55
N ASP A 268 -24.50 3.11 13.83
CA ASP A 268 -24.96 1.73 13.64
C ASP A 268 -26.14 1.45 12.70
N ASP A 269 -27.13 2.31 12.49
CA ASP A 269 -28.23 2.00 11.54
C ASP A 269 -27.99 2.49 10.11
N PHE A 270 -26.85 3.14 9.86
CA PHE A 270 -26.66 3.96 8.66
C PHE A 270 -25.80 3.34 7.54
N ILE A 271 -25.09 2.24 7.77
CA ILE A 271 -24.01 1.81 6.85
C ILE A 271 -24.45 0.88 5.72
N ASP A 272 -25.62 0.21 5.84
CA ASP A 272 -25.96 -0.93 4.95
C ASP A 272 -27.20 -0.78 4.05
N LYS A 273 -27.76 0.42 3.87
CA LYS A 273 -28.90 0.60 2.97
C LYS A 273 -28.61 1.58 1.84
N ASP A 274 -28.77 1.12 0.59
CA ASP A 274 -28.88 2.01 -0.56
C ASP A 274 -30.11 2.90 -0.39
N LEU A 275 -29.90 4.17 -0.08
CA LEU A 275 -30.95 5.16 0.08
C LEU A 275 -30.95 6.15 -1.08
N CYS A 276 -32.15 6.64 -1.41
CA CYS A 276 -32.29 7.73 -2.36
C CYS A 276 -31.61 8.99 -1.78
N LEU A 277 -30.84 9.73 -2.60
CA LEU A 277 -30.18 10.98 -2.21
C LEU A 277 -31.13 11.94 -1.50
N LEU A 278 -32.39 12.00 -1.94
CA LEU A 278 -33.44 12.84 -1.40
C LEU A 278 -33.75 12.49 0.06
N ASP A 279 -33.93 11.22 0.37
CA ASP A 279 -34.28 10.76 1.71
C ASP A 279 -33.08 10.95 2.65
N TYR A 280 -31.87 10.80 2.11
CA TYR A 280 -30.63 11.02 2.82
C TYR A 280 -30.45 12.49 3.26
N ILE A 281 -30.69 13.45 2.36
CA ILE A 281 -30.63 14.88 2.67
C ILE A 281 -31.74 15.27 3.65
N LYS A 282 -32.96 14.74 3.47
CA LYS A 282 -34.07 14.98 4.41
C LYS A 282 -33.74 14.52 5.83
N GLU A 283 -33.12 13.34 5.96
CA GLU A 283 -32.72 12.79 7.26
C GLU A 283 -31.70 13.69 7.96
N ILE A 284 -30.68 14.15 7.22
CA ILE A 284 -29.69 15.10 7.74
C ILE A 284 -30.36 16.41 8.17
N VAL A 285 -31.20 16.96 7.32
CA VAL A 285 -31.92 18.24 7.62
C VAL A 285 -32.85 18.11 8.83
N ASN A 286 -33.55 16.99 8.98
CA ASN A 286 -34.44 16.74 10.12
C ASN A 286 -33.64 16.74 11.42
N SER A 287 -32.43 16.22 11.45
CA SER A 287 -31.56 16.27 12.64
C SER A 287 -31.18 17.71 13.07
N PHE A 288 -31.20 18.66 12.13
CA PHE A 288 -30.97 20.08 12.45
C PHE A 288 -32.28 20.81 12.82
N LYS A 289 -33.44 20.43 12.26
CA LYS A 289 -34.73 21.01 12.60
C LYS A 289 -35.12 20.81 14.07
N GLU A 290 -34.71 19.68 14.66
CA GLU A 290 -34.96 19.39 16.07
C GLU A 290 -34.22 20.32 17.04
N ILE A 291 -33.20 21.03 16.57
CA ILE A 291 -32.25 21.83 17.39
C ILE A 291 -32.32 23.30 17.03
N SER A 292 -32.87 23.65 15.88
CA SER A 292 -32.84 25.00 15.31
C SER A 292 -34.25 25.56 15.19
N GLU A 293 -34.39 26.83 15.55
CA GLU A 293 -35.65 27.60 15.37
C GLU A 293 -35.80 28.13 13.93
N LYS A 294 -34.86 27.82 13.03
CA LYS A 294 -34.83 28.32 11.66
C LYS A 294 -35.59 27.41 10.71
N ASN A 295 -36.12 28.00 9.64
CA ASN A 295 -36.85 27.27 8.62
C ASN A 295 -35.92 26.68 7.55
N PHE A 296 -35.98 25.39 7.36
CA PHE A 296 -35.23 24.66 6.31
C PHE A 296 -36.16 24.37 5.14
N ILE A 297 -35.82 24.91 3.96
CA ILE A 297 -36.57 24.74 2.72
C ILE A 297 -35.71 23.94 1.73
N ILE A 298 -36.21 22.75 1.36
CA ILE A 298 -35.44 21.84 0.46
C ILE A 298 -36.13 21.87 -0.91
N ASN A 299 -35.39 22.28 -1.92
CA ASN A 299 -35.85 22.32 -3.31
C ASN A 299 -35.09 21.27 -4.15
N PHE A 300 -35.84 20.41 -4.85
CA PHE A 300 -35.29 19.42 -5.77
C PHE A 300 -35.71 19.75 -7.21
N GLU A 301 -34.77 19.75 -8.15
CA GLU A 301 -35.10 19.80 -9.58
C GLU A 301 -35.56 18.42 -10.07
N GLN A 302 -36.50 18.41 -11.00
CA GLN A 302 -37.33 17.23 -11.37
C GLN A 302 -36.59 15.94 -11.82
N ASN A 303 -35.29 15.97 -12.07
CA ASN A 303 -34.52 14.80 -12.50
C ASN A 303 -33.67 14.13 -11.40
N SER A 304 -33.70 14.60 -10.17
CA SER A 304 -32.83 14.12 -9.08
C SER A 304 -33.39 12.96 -8.23
N ASN A 305 -34.64 12.51 -8.54
CA ASN A 305 -35.35 11.54 -7.71
C ASN A 305 -34.86 10.07 -7.81
N SER A 306 -33.91 9.75 -8.68
CA SER A 306 -33.54 8.35 -8.99
C SER A 306 -32.10 7.95 -8.65
N PHE A 307 -31.34 8.82 -8.00
CA PHE A 307 -29.96 8.48 -7.65
C PHE A 307 -29.86 7.78 -6.29
N ASN A 308 -29.60 6.47 -6.33
CA ASN A 308 -29.20 5.71 -5.16
C ASN A 308 -27.70 5.98 -4.89
N ILE A 309 -27.42 6.47 -3.70
CA ILE A 309 -26.03 6.72 -3.24
C ILE A 309 -25.75 5.73 -2.11
N LYS A 310 -24.60 5.07 -2.19
CA LYS A 310 -24.05 4.39 -1.02
C LYS A 310 -23.78 5.45 0.07
N LYS A 311 -24.38 5.28 1.23
CA LYS A 311 -24.07 6.11 2.37
C LYS A 311 -22.58 6.06 2.65
N SER A 312 -21.90 7.18 2.46
CA SER A 312 -20.51 7.34 2.88
C SER A 312 -20.45 8.35 4.02
N ILE A 313 -19.62 8.05 5.00
CA ILE A 313 -19.43 8.90 6.18
C ILE A 313 -18.92 10.28 5.76
N GLU A 314 -18.07 10.35 4.73
CA GLU A 314 -17.54 11.60 4.21
C GLU A 314 -18.63 12.52 3.63
N ILE A 315 -19.60 11.95 2.92
CA ILE A 315 -20.73 12.69 2.36
C ILE A 315 -21.60 13.23 3.49
N ILE A 316 -21.86 12.42 4.52
CA ILE A 316 -22.61 12.85 5.71
C ILE A 316 -21.93 14.05 6.37
N TYR A 317 -20.64 13.92 6.69
CA TYR A 317 -19.87 14.99 7.33
C TYR A 317 -19.79 16.24 6.46
N GLY A 318 -19.58 16.09 5.15
CA GLY A 318 -19.57 17.20 4.20
C GLY A 318 -20.88 17.98 4.23
N ILE A 319 -22.01 17.31 4.01
CA ILE A 319 -23.35 17.93 4.00
C ILE A 319 -23.68 18.55 5.36
N ARG A 320 -23.41 17.84 6.47
CA ARG A 320 -23.64 18.40 7.81
C ARG A 320 -22.82 19.65 8.11
N ASN A 321 -21.56 19.70 7.68
CA ASN A 321 -20.74 20.89 7.83
C ASN A 321 -21.33 22.09 7.07
N PHE A 322 -21.80 21.89 5.84
CA PHE A 322 -22.46 22.95 5.07
C PHE A 322 -23.75 23.42 5.73
N ILE A 323 -24.63 22.49 6.14
CA ILE A 323 -25.90 22.81 6.81
C ILE A 323 -25.64 23.45 8.18
N GLY A 324 -24.67 22.96 8.95
CA GLY A 324 -24.26 23.52 10.22
C GLY A 324 -23.75 24.95 10.12
N ASN A 325 -22.94 25.24 9.11
CA ASN A 325 -22.47 26.59 8.82
C ASN A 325 -23.65 27.50 8.38
N ALA A 326 -24.52 27.01 7.49
CA ALA A 326 -25.73 27.74 7.11
C ALA A 326 -26.61 28.05 8.33
N ASN A 327 -26.81 27.07 9.22
CA ASN A 327 -27.57 27.26 10.46
C ASN A 327 -26.95 28.28 11.40
N LYS A 328 -25.62 28.37 11.45
CA LYS A 328 -24.91 29.36 12.31
C LYS A 328 -25.07 30.80 11.79
N TYR A 329 -25.05 31.01 10.48
CA TYR A 329 -24.98 32.33 9.88
C TYR A 329 -26.31 32.84 9.29
N ALA A 330 -27.28 31.97 9.02
CA ALA A 330 -28.61 32.40 8.55
C ALA A 330 -29.40 33.13 9.65
N GLU A 331 -30.21 34.10 9.29
CA GLU A 331 -31.09 34.79 10.24
C GLU A 331 -32.42 34.03 10.47
N THR A 332 -33.10 33.61 9.39
CA THR A 332 -34.42 33.00 9.47
C THR A 332 -34.60 31.76 8.60
N ASN A 333 -34.17 31.78 7.36
CA ASN A 333 -34.43 30.73 6.38
C ASN A 333 -33.13 30.15 5.80
N ILE A 334 -33.10 28.82 5.56
CA ILE A 334 -32.00 28.10 4.96
C ILE A 334 -32.56 27.34 3.74
N TYR A 335 -32.07 27.69 2.56
CA TYR A 335 -32.46 27.05 1.30
C TYR A 335 -31.42 26.02 0.88
N ILE A 336 -31.88 24.78 0.66
CA ILE A 336 -31.05 23.68 0.19
C ILE A 336 -31.57 23.27 -1.19
N THR A 337 -30.80 23.57 -2.23
CA THR A 337 -31.17 23.23 -3.62
C THR A 337 -30.29 22.08 -4.10
N VAL A 338 -30.91 20.99 -4.53
CA VAL A 338 -30.22 19.83 -5.11
C VAL A 338 -30.49 19.80 -6.59
N LYS A 339 -29.40 19.85 -7.39
CA LYS A 339 -29.44 19.80 -8.84
C LYS A 339 -28.65 18.60 -9.31
N SER A 340 -29.12 17.93 -10.36
CA SER A 340 -28.34 16.92 -11.10
C SER A 340 -27.97 17.53 -12.45
N ASP A 341 -26.69 17.67 -12.69
CA ASP A 341 -26.13 18.02 -14.02
C ASP A 341 -25.97 16.75 -14.88
#